data_482832f30a2f239ee9f909205599794a
#
_entry.id   482832f30a2f239ee9f909205599794a
#
_cell.length_a   1.000
_cell.length_b   1.000
_cell.length_c   1.000
_cell.angle_alpha   90.00
_cell.angle_beta   90.00
_cell.angle_gamma   90.00
#
_symmetry.space_group_name_H-M   'P 1'
#
loop_
_entity.id
_entity.type
_entity.pdbx_description
1 polymer ?
#
loop_
_entity_poly.entity_id
_entity_poly.type
_entity_poly.pdbx_seq_one_letter_code
_entity_poly.pdbx_strand_id
1 'polypeptide(L)'
;MPPDQRPVEFVSNNIIRQEFNRMQVEIRANLGELSKILSRNSHLAHPPEGIPYCTNSQIIYYYEQGNNLLAVAHQYLLPDGSLGGSGKPDPKRLVLSDRILAVRSAAPAHPNQV
;
A
#
# COMPACT_ATOMS: atom_id res chain seq x y z
N MET A 1 -3.84 19.86 14.34
CA MET A 1 -4.48 19.89 13.03
C MET A 1 -4.82 18.47 12.59
N PRO A 2 -6.03 18.23 12.15
CA PRO A 2 -6.39 16.89 11.64
C PRO A 2 -5.51 16.52 10.46
N PRO A 3 -4.97 15.30 10.44
CA PRO A 3 -4.07 14.87 9.36
C PRO A 3 -4.74 14.83 7.99
N ASP A 4 -6.05 14.66 7.94
CA ASP A 4 -6.79 14.55 6.70
C ASP A 4 -7.07 15.90 6.04
N GLN A 5 -6.64 17.01 6.62
CA GLN A 5 -6.74 18.31 5.97
C GLN A 5 -5.62 18.59 4.97
N ARG A 6 -4.63 17.70 4.89
CA ARG A 6 -3.60 17.83 3.87
C ARG A 6 -4.20 17.58 2.50
N PRO A 7 -3.79 18.39 1.50
CA PRO A 7 -4.29 18.15 0.14
C PRO A 7 -3.82 16.80 -0.39
N VAL A 8 -4.67 16.17 -1.18
CA VAL A 8 -4.34 14.93 -1.86
C VAL A 8 -3.90 15.26 -3.29
N GLU A 9 -2.72 14.80 -3.63
CA GLU A 9 -2.16 14.94 -4.97
C GLU A 9 -2.13 13.56 -5.62
N PHE A 10 -2.82 13.42 -6.75
CA PHE A 10 -2.81 12.16 -7.49
C PHE A 10 -1.59 12.11 -8.39
N VAL A 11 -0.84 11.03 -8.29
CA VAL A 11 0.40 10.84 -9.03
C VAL A 11 0.39 9.47 -9.70
N SER A 12 1.34 9.27 -10.61
CA SER A 12 1.48 8.00 -11.29
C SER A 12 2.04 6.94 -10.34
N ASN A 13 1.85 5.67 -10.72
CA ASN A 13 2.44 4.55 -9.98
C ASN A 13 3.96 4.69 -9.87
N ASN A 14 4.61 5.16 -10.93
CA ASN A 14 6.06 5.32 -10.89
C ASN A 14 6.50 6.36 -9.88
N ILE A 15 5.80 7.47 -9.82
CA ILE A 15 6.16 8.54 -8.89
C ILE A 15 5.99 8.08 -7.45
N ILE A 16 4.87 7.46 -7.12
CA ILE A 16 4.64 7.05 -5.74
C ILE A 16 5.61 5.93 -5.33
N ARG A 17 5.97 5.03 -6.26
CA ARG A 17 6.98 4.02 -5.98
C ARG A 17 8.35 4.64 -5.70
N GLN A 18 8.74 5.63 -6.49
CA GLN A 18 10.00 6.31 -6.27
C GLN A 18 10.04 6.96 -4.89
N GLU A 19 8.97 7.64 -4.49
CA GLU A 19 8.91 8.28 -3.18
C GLU A 19 8.89 7.25 -2.05
N PHE A 20 8.13 6.18 -2.21
CA PHE A 20 8.05 5.10 -1.24
C PHE A 20 9.44 4.49 -1.02
N ASN A 21 10.16 4.25 -2.10
CA ASN A 21 11.51 3.69 -2.03
C ASN A 21 12.53 4.69 -1.47
N ARG A 22 12.40 5.95 -1.88
CA ARG A 22 13.29 7.01 -1.36
C ARG A 22 13.14 7.16 0.14
N MET A 23 11.92 7.03 0.65
CA MET A 23 11.65 7.12 2.09
C MET A 23 11.99 5.82 2.82
N GLN A 24 12.40 4.78 2.11
CA GLN A 24 12.83 3.51 2.68
C GLN A 24 11.76 2.85 3.56
N VAL A 25 10.51 2.94 3.14
CA VAL A 25 9.38 2.51 3.97
C VAL A 25 9.51 1.04 4.37
N GLU A 26 9.77 0.14 3.38
CA GLU A 26 9.89 -1.28 3.69
C GLU A 26 11.12 -1.59 4.56
N ILE A 27 12.22 -0.93 4.29
CA ILE A 27 13.44 -1.12 5.07
C ILE A 27 13.20 -0.68 6.51
N ARG A 28 12.58 0.48 6.69
CA ARG A 28 12.27 1.00 8.03
C ARG A 28 11.30 0.10 8.78
N ALA A 29 10.31 -0.46 8.06
CA ALA A 29 9.38 -1.41 8.67
C ALA A 29 10.11 -2.68 9.12
N ASN A 30 11.02 -3.19 8.29
CA ASN A 30 11.78 -4.38 8.63
C ASN A 30 12.74 -4.15 9.80
N LEU A 31 13.21 -2.92 9.97
CA LEU A 31 14.07 -2.55 11.10
C LEU A 31 13.28 -2.24 12.36
N GLY A 32 11.95 -2.29 12.32
CA GLY A 32 11.13 -1.98 13.48
C GLY A 32 10.87 -0.51 13.72
N GLU A 33 11.29 0.36 12.79
CA GLU A 33 11.04 1.80 12.91
C GLU A 33 9.59 2.17 12.60
N LEU A 34 8.91 1.34 11.82
CA LEU A 34 7.51 1.53 11.47
C LEU A 34 6.72 0.30 11.88
N SER A 35 5.48 0.52 12.28
CA SER A 35 4.53 -0.58 12.49
C SER A 35 3.86 -0.91 11.16
N LYS A 36 3.73 -2.21 10.89
CA LYS A 36 3.17 -2.71 9.64
C LYS A 36 1.96 -3.55 9.98
N ILE A 37 0.78 -3.09 9.60
CA ILE A 37 -0.47 -3.75 9.96
C ILE A 37 -1.18 -4.21 8.70
N LEU A 38 -1.50 -5.50 8.66
CA LEU A 38 -2.29 -6.09 7.60
C LEU A 38 -3.76 -5.78 7.91
N SER A 39 -4.36 -4.88 7.12
CA SER A 39 -5.73 -4.46 7.38
C SER A 39 -6.75 -5.27 6.60
N ARG A 40 -6.34 -5.89 5.50
CA ARG A 40 -7.21 -6.71 4.68
C ARG A 40 -6.43 -7.86 4.10
N ASN A 41 -7.05 -9.04 4.13
CA ASN A 41 -6.46 -10.26 3.61
C ASN A 41 -7.59 -11.06 2.97
N SER A 42 -7.85 -10.82 1.69
CA SER A 42 -8.99 -11.37 0.99
C SER A 42 -8.55 -12.37 -0.07
N HIS A 43 -9.19 -13.52 -0.07
CA HIS A 43 -8.99 -14.50 -1.12
C HIS A 43 -9.60 -14.00 -2.42
N LEU A 44 -8.85 -14.09 -3.52
CA LEU A 44 -9.32 -13.64 -4.81
C LEU A 44 -10.16 -14.73 -5.47
N ALA A 45 -11.43 -14.40 -5.77
CA ALA A 45 -12.31 -15.31 -6.50
C ALA A 45 -11.94 -15.33 -7.98
N HIS A 46 -11.56 -14.16 -8.53
CA HIS A 46 -11.20 -14.01 -9.94
C HIS A 46 -9.89 -13.24 -10.01
N PRO A 47 -8.75 -13.93 -9.84
CA PRO A 47 -7.46 -13.24 -9.85
C PRO A 47 -7.17 -12.67 -11.24
N PRO A 48 -6.39 -11.56 -11.29
CA PRO A 48 -5.94 -11.04 -12.57
C PRO A 48 -5.12 -12.06 -13.35
N GLU A 49 -5.02 -11.84 -14.66
CA GLU A 49 -4.22 -12.71 -15.51
C GLU A 49 -2.79 -12.81 -14.97
N GLY A 50 -2.28 -14.02 -14.94
CA GLY A 50 -0.94 -14.28 -14.41
C GLY A 50 -0.86 -14.45 -12.91
N ILE A 51 -1.97 -14.29 -12.20
CA ILE A 51 -2.03 -14.48 -10.75
C ILE A 51 -2.74 -15.80 -10.47
N PRO A 52 -2.09 -16.73 -9.75
CA PRO A 52 -2.72 -18.04 -9.46
C PRO A 52 -3.97 -17.92 -8.61
N TYR A 53 -4.84 -18.88 -8.73
CA TYR A 53 -5.92 -19.07 -7.76
C TYR A 53 -5.32 -19.29 -6.38
N CYS A 54 -6.08 -19.02 -5.35
CA CYS A 54 -5.63 -19.11 -3.96
C CYS A 54 -4.63 -18.03 -3.58
N THR A 55 -4.49 -16.99 -4.40
CA THR A 55 -3.72 -15.80 -4.05
C THR A 55 -4.57 -14.89 -3.19
N ASN A 56 -3.98 -14.32 -2.16
CA ASN A 56 -4.66 -13.35 -1.31
C ASN A 56 -4.28 -11.93 -1.70
N SER A 57 -5.29 -11.07 -1.78
CA SER A 57 -5.09 -9.64 -1.92
C SER A 57 -4.96 -9.03 -0.53
N GLN A 58 -3.90 -8.31 -0.28
CA GLN A 58 -3.60 -7.79 1.04
C GLN A 58 -3.39 -6.29 0.99
N ILE A 59 -3.93 -5.59 1.98
CA ILE A 59 -3.72 -4.15 2.15
C ILE A 59 -2.95 -3.96 3.44
N ILE A 60 -1.86 -3.20 3.36
CA ILE A 60 -0.92 -3.03 4.46
C ILE A 60 -0.84 -1.56 4.81
N TYR A 61 -0.97 -1.25 6.08
CA TYR A 61 -0.84 0.09 6.62
C TYR A 61 0.48 0.18 7.36
N TYR A 62 1.22 1.26 7.08
CA TYR A 62 2.49 1.54 7.73
C TYR A 62 2.30 2.77 8.62
N TYR A 63 2.66 2.63 9.88
CA TYR A 63 2.49 3.69 10.86
C TYR A 63 3.83 4.08 11.45
N GLU A 64 4.02 5.38 11.60
CA GLU A 64 5.11 5.92 12.40
C GLU A 64 4.73 5.88 13.87
N GLN A 65 5.69 6.22 14.75
CA GLN A 65 5.42 6.29 16.17
C GLN A 65 4.29 7.27 16.44
N GLY A 66 3.47 6.98 17.45
CA GLY A 66 2.31 7.80 17.75
C GLY A 66 1.10 7.47 16.90
N ASN A 67 1.13 6.33 16.21
CA ASN A 67 0.04 5.87 15.34
C ASN A 67 -0.27 6.81 14.18
N ASN A 68 0.75 7.49 13.67
CA ASN A 68 0.59 8.36 12.51
C ASN A 68 0.77 7.54 11.24
N LEU A 69 -0.27 7.52 10.42
CA LEU A 69 -0.23 6.79 9.16
C LEU A 69 0.82 7.41 8.22
N LEU A 70 1.71 6.57 7.71
CA LEU A 70 2.71 6.99 6.75
C LEU A 70 2.38 6.54 5.34
N ALA A 71 1.95 5.30 5.17
CA ALA A 71 1.74 4.74 3.84
C ALA A 71 0.70 3.64 3.86
N VAL A 72 0.08 3.43 2.71
CA VAL A 72 -0.81 2.29 2.45
C VAL A 72 -0.30 1.62 1.19
N ALA A 73 -0.13 0.31 1.23
CA ALA A 73 0.33 -0.48 0.10
C ALA A 73 -0.57 -1.68 -0.12
N HIS A 74 -0.50 -2.21 -1.33
CA HIS A 74 -1.22 -3.41 -1.72
C HIS A 74 -0.23 -4.45 -2.18
N GLN A 75 -0.50 -5.72 -1.88
CA GLN A 75 0.31 -6.83 -2.39
C GLN A 75 -0.55 -8.05 -2.62
N TYR A 76 -0.05 -8.94 -3.48
CA TYR A 76 -0.64 -10.26 -3.68
C TYR A 76 0.26 -11.27 -2.98
N LEU A 77 -0.31 -12.02 -2.04
CA LEU A 77 0.39 -13.12 -1.40
C LEU A 77 0.04 -14.40 -2.13
N LEU A 78 1.02 -14.95 -2.85
CA LEU A 78 0.82 -16.16 -3.63
C LEU A 78 0.75 -17.38 -2.72
N PRO A 79 0.20 -18.50 -3.23
CA PRO A 79 0.08 -19.71 -2.40
C PRO A 79 1.41 -20.24 -1.87
N ASP A 80 2.52 -19.96 -2.57
CA ASP A 80 3.83 -20.41 -2.13
C ASP A 80 4.49 -19.47 -1.11
N GLY A 81 3.78 -18.41 -0.71
CA GLY A 81 4.29 -17.45 0.26
C GLY A 81 5.07 -16.29 -0.34
N SER A 82 5.31 -16.29 -1.66
CA SER A 82 5.96 -15.16 -2.31
C SER A 82 4.96 -14.07 -2.66
N LEU A 83 5.47 -12.89 -3.00
CA LEU A 83 4.63 -11.79 -3.44
C LEU A 83 4.53 -11.79 -4.96
N GLY A 84 3.32 -11.56 -5.46
CA GLY A 84 3.07 -11.48 -6.89
C GLY A 84 3.48 -10.15 -7.48
N GLY A 85 3.34 -10.04 -8.81
CA GLY A 85 3.70 -8.83 -9.52
C GLY A 85 5.19 -8.55 -9.42
N SER A 86 5.52 -7.37 -8.92
CA SER A 86 6.92 -6.95 -8.78
C SER A 86 7.68 -7.68 -7.67
N GLY A 87 6.99 -8.47 -6.86
CA GLY A 87 7.60 -9.10 -5.69
C GLY A 87 7.73 -8.18 -4.49
N LYS A 88 7.14 -7.00 -4.56
CA LYS A 88 7.18 -5.99 -3.50
C LYS A 88 5.80 -5.42 -3.28
N PRO A 89 5.52 -4.88 -2.09
CA PRO A 89 4.29 -4.13 -1.89
C PRO A 89 4.21 -2.96 -2.85
N ASP A 90 3.02 -2.70 -3.37
CA ASP A 90 2.78 -1.63 -4.34
C ASP A 90 2.13 -0.46 -3.62
N PRO A 91 2.82 0.67 -3.45
CA PRO A 91 2.26 1.78 -2.69
C PRO A 91 1.06 2.41 -3.39
N LYS A 92 0.04 2.72 -2.61
CA LYS A 92 -1.19 3.35 -3.10
C LYS A 92 -1.40 4.72 -2.48
N ARG A 93 -0.84 4.96 -1.31
CA ARG A 93 -0.97 6.23 -0.60
C ARG A 93 0.28 6.47 0.22
N LEU A 94 0.72 7.73 0.26
CA LEU A 94 1.91 8.10 1.01
C LEU A 94 1.65 9.45 1.65
N VAL A 95 1.74 9.49 2.98
CA VAL A 95 1.41 10.70 3.74
C VAL A 95 2.68 11.48 3.98
N LEU A 96 2.80 12.64 3.35
CA LEU A 96 3.94 13.54 3.51
C LEU A 96 3.59 14.63 4.52
N SER A 97 4.57 15.46 4.85
CA SER A 97 4.35 16.50 5.85
C SER A 97 3.33 17.54 5.40
N ASP A 98 3.28 17.83 4.11
CA ASP A 98 2.47 18.91 3.55
C ASP A 98 1.37 18.42 2.62
N ARG A 99 1.37 17.16 2.22
CA ARG A 99 0.37 16.62 1.30
C ARG A 99 0.33 15.11 1.38
N ILE A 100 -0.66 14.54 0.73
CA ILE A 100 -0.82 13.09 0.61
C ILE A 100 -0.72 12.74 -0.85
N LEU A 101 0.19 11.84 -1.20
CA LEU A 101 0.28 11.29 -2.54
C LEU A 101 -0.64 10.08 -2.62
N ALA A 102 -1.35 9.96 -3.73
CA ALA A 102 -2.24 8.83 -3.96
C ALA A 102 -2.24 8.47 -5.43
N VAL A 103 -2.53 7.22 -5.74
CA VAL A 103 -2.71 6.76 -7.11
C VAL A 103 -4.20 6.61 -7.38
N ARG A 104 -4.62 7.03 -8.56
CA ARG A 104 -5.98 6.75 -8.99
C ARG A 104 -6.06 5.27 -9.33
N SER A 105 -7.01 4.60 -8.73
CA SER A 105 -7.22 3.20 -9.04
C SER A 105 -7.83 3.10 -10.43
N ALA A 106 -7.24 2.25 -11.27
CA ALA A 106 -7.81 1.94 -12.58
C ALA A 106 -9.02 1.03 -12.45
N ALA A 107 -9.06 0.21 -11.43
CA ALA A 107 -10.21 -0.62 -11.13
C ALA A 107 -11.24 0.21 -10.38
N PRO A 108 -12.53 -0.11 -10.53
CA PRO A 108 -13.53 0.57 -9.72
C PRO A 108 -13.17 0.42 -8.25
N ALA A 109 -13.13 1.53 -7.56
CA ALA A 109 -12.92 1.48 -6.14
C ALA A 109 -14.08 0.70 -5.51
N HIS A 110 -13.77 -0.12 -4.54
CA HIS A 110 -14.84 -0.72 -3.77
C HIS A 110 -15.57 0.39 -3.04
N PRO A 111 -16.91 0.40 -3.04
CA PRO A 111 -17.65 1.49 -2.42
C PRO A 111 -17.29 1.72 -0.97
N ASN A 112 -16.90 0.69 -0.28
CA ASN A 112 -16.52 0.75 1.13
C ASN A 112 -15.01 0.82 1.30
N GLN A 113 -14.30 1.01 0.25
CA GLN A 113 -12.86 1.09 0.31
C GLN A 113 -12.48 2.53 0.61
N VAL A 114 -12.00 2.71 1.72
CA VAL A 114 -11.62 4.02 2.20
C VAL A 114 -10.18 3.99 2.63
#